data_405b295ce1f198625cacf25a5bdc3e7b
#
_entry.id   405b295ce1f198625cacf25a5bdc3e7b
#
_cell.length_a   1.000
_cell.length_b   1.000
_cell.length_c   1.000
_cell.angle_alpha   90.00
_cell.angle_beta   90.00
_cell.angle_gamma   90.00
#
_symmetry.space_group_name_H-M   'P 1'
#
loop_
_entity.id
_entity.type
_entity.pdbx_description
1 polymer ?
#
loop_
_entity_poly.entity_id
_entity_poly.type
_entity_poly.pdbx_seq_one_letter_code
_entity_poly.pdbx_strand_id
1 'polypeptide(L)'
;MTRHPSLLLLLLCLTGLTSLSLSRADTAAAPAAKPVRILNAHLGELPGLINADKTGPFVDLVRAIDDLYPEVSIRITIYPLARAMAGVIAGTADFSLPAIRNLQDADLLPYRFSTRSFGKVTHVLYSNTDHLITPDMAYGIVPTKRDLLIEATPGFLPIPLQRSMSIEQSLRKLARGRIDAFIWAQEEADLMLRQLKLTNIHREHLGDFEDVFIIAKGPAGDETDRFLGEAIDRLAASGKLAEIYSRLHRPYVEWQPHPEPLPAKYMTKSP
;
A
#
# COMPACT_ATOMS: atom_id res chain seq x y z
N MET A 1 98.87 0.89 46.25
CA MET A 1 99.74 2.09 46.17
C MET A 1 98.93 3.24 45.65
N THR A 2 98.84 4.28 46.47
CA THR A 2 98.75 5.72 46.17
C THR A 2 97.36 6.20 45.58
N ARG A 3 96.59 6.80 46.48
CA ARG A 3 96.45 8.21 46.89
C ARG A 3 95.51 9.06 46.01
N HIS A 4 94.47 9.48 46.60
CA HIS A 4 93.65 10.71 46.67
C HIS A 4 94.18 11.97 45.95
N PRO A 5 93.44 13.14 45.85
CA PRO A 5 92.14 13.52 46.48
C PRO A 5 91.23 14.46 45.62
N SER A 6 90.03 14.65 46.11
CA SER A 6 89.15 15.84 46.24
C SER A 6 89.20 16.93 45.15
N LEU A 7 88.02 17.32 44.76
CA LEU A 7 87.53 18.69 44.92
C LEU A 7 85.99 18.83 44.82
N LEU A 8 85.52 19.52 45.80
CA LEU A 8 84.17 19.99 46.06
C LEU A 8 83.85 21.14 45.09
N LEU A 9 82.74 21.10 44.42
CA LEU A 9 82.11 22.32 43.93
C LEU A 9 80.59 22.26 44.02
N LEU A 10 80.08 23.05 44.94
CA LEU A 10 78.67 23.35 45.19
C LEU A 10 78.19 24.25 44.11
N LEU A 11 77.10 23.87 43.39
CA LEU A 11 76.37 24.87 42.61
C LEU A 11 74.82 24.61 42.82
N LEU A 12 74.23 25.53 43.52
CA LEU A 12 72.75 25.70 43.66
C LEU A 12 72.19 26.04 42.30
N CYS A 13 71.23 25.28 41.84
CA CYS A 13 70.28 25.72 40.79
C CYS A 13 68.85 25.38 41.12
N LEU A 14 68.10 26.45 41.23
CA LEU A 14 66.64 26.59 41.45
C LEU A 14 65.77 25.50 40.80
N THR A 15 64.95 24.94 41.60
CA THR A 15 63.84 24.08 41.21
C THR A 15 62.69 24.93 40.63
N GLY A 16 62.57 24.96 39.29
CA GLY A 16 61.34 25.43 38.64
C GLY A 16 60.37 24.29 38.53
N LEU A 17 59.37 24.22 39.42
CA LEU A 17 58.18 23.38 39.25
C LEU A 17 57.32 24.00 38.17
N THR A 18 57.37 23.49 36.96
CA THR A 18 56.34 23.74 35.93
C THR A 18 55.23 22.76 36.17
N SER A 19 54.14 23.22 36.76
CA SER A 19 52.86 22.50 36.83
C SER A 19 52.27 22.41 35.41
N LEU A 20 52.36 21.23 34.79
CA LEU A 20 51.58 20.90 33.60
C LEU A 20 50.12 20.78 34.03
N SER A 21 49.31 21.79 33.73
CA SER A 21 47.88 21.73 33.79
C SER A 21 47.41 20.80 32.68
N LEU A 22 47.04 19.52 32.98
CA LEU A 22 46.28 18.70 32.06
C LEU A 22 44.89 19.34 31.89
N SER A 23 44.76 20.05 30.79
CA SER A 23 43.47 20.50 30.31
C SER A 23 42.69 19.26 29.91
N ARG A 24 41.76 18.83 30.80
CA ARG A 24 40.78 17.78 30.52
C ARG A 24 39.83 18.38 29.50
N ALA A 25 40.06 18.06 28.23
CA ALA A 25 39.08 18.34 27.20
C ALA A 25 37.83 17.57 27.55
N ASP A 26 36.80 18.26 28.02
CA ASP A 26 35.46 17.72 28.09
C ASP A 26 35.04 17.36 26.66
N THR A 27 35.26 16.10 26.32
CA THR A 27 34.64 15.53 25.13
C THR A 27 33.14 15.51 25.38
N ALA A 28 32.46 16.57 24.98
CA ALA A 28 31.01 16.60 24.96
C ALA A 28 30.57 15.35 24.18
N ALA A 29 30.00 14.37 24.87
CA ALA A 29 29.42 13.18 24.26
C ALA A 29 28.41 13.67 23.24
N ALA A 30 28.62 13.32 21.97
CA ALA A 30 27.63 13.58 20.93
C ALA A 30 26.27 13.04 21.43
N PRO A 31 25.16 13.80 21.26
CA PRO A 31 23.86 13.34 21.74
C PRO A 31 23.58 11.97 21.13
N ALA A 32 23.31 11.00 22.01
CA ALA A 32 22.96 9.64 21.57
C ALA A 32 21.83 9.74 20.55
N ALA A 33 22.06 9.22 19.34
CA ALA A 33 21.04 9.18 18.31
C ALA A 33 19.81 8.51 18.89
N LYS A 34 18.64 9.18 18.79
CA LYS A 34 17.38 8.59 19.23
C LYS A 34 17.20 7.24 18.53
N PRO A 35 16.73 6.19 19.21
CA PRO A 35 16.48 4.92 18.58
C PRO A 35 15.49 5.10 17.43
N VAL A 36 15.86 4.67 16.23
CA VAL A 36 14.99 4.70 15.06
C VAL A 36 13.88 3.67 15.25
N ARG A 37 12.63 4.09 15.22
CA ARG A 37 11.48 3.19 15.21
C ARG A 37 11.41 2.47 13.88
N ILE A 38 11.30 1.15 13.90
CA ILE A 38 11.16 0.34 12.69
C ILE A 38 9.71 -0.07 12.55
N LEU A 39 9.11 0.20 11.37
CA LEU A 39 7.82 -0.31 10.96
C LEU A 39 8.00 -1.30 9.79
N ASN A 40 7.32 -2.43 9.85
CA ASN A 40 7.35 -3.45 8.82
C ASN A 40 6.10 -3.31 7.93
N ALA A 41 6.31 -2.97 6.67
CA ALA A 41 5.26 -2.86 5.66
C ALA A 41 5.25 -4.11 4.78
N HIS A 42 4.17 -4.87 4.78
CA HIS A 42 3.97 -5.95 3.83
C HIS A 42 3.08 -5.46 2.68
N LEU A 43 3.61 -5.43 1.47
CA LEU A 43 2.88 -4.98 0.29
C LEU A 43 2.48 -6.20 -0.55
N GLY A 44 1.22 -6.21 -0.97
CA GLY A 44 0.71 -7.24 -1.86
C GLY A 44 1.16 -6.99 -3.30
N GLU A 45 1.81 -7.97 -3.92
CA GLU A 45 2.28 -7.85 -5.31
C GLU A 45 1.11 -7.58 -6.25
N LEU A 46 1.21 -6.49 -7.04
CA LEU A 46 0.30 -6.09 -8.10
C LEU A 46 1.13 -5.58 -9.29
N PRO A 47 1.17 -6.32 -10.41
CA PRO A 47 2.01 -5.97 -11.55
C PRO A 47 1.81 -4.53 -12.04
N GLY A 48 2.91 -3.78 -12.15
CA GLY A 48 2.91 -2.37 -12.53
C GLY A 48 2.65 -1.38 -11.40
N LEU A 49 2.00 -1.80 -10.30
CA LEU A 49 1.69 -0.97 -9.14
C LEU A 49 2.57 -1.31 -7.93
N ILE A 50 2.84 -2.59 -7.71
CA ILE A 50 3.76 -3.13 -6.68
C ILE A 50 4.51 -4.30 -7.31
N ASN A 51 5.75 -4.09 -7.69
CA ASN A 51 6.58 -5.10 -8.31
C ASN A 51 7.47 -5.83 -7.29
N ALA A 52 7.82 -7.09 -7.59
CA ALA A 52 8.66 -7.92 -6.71
C ALA A 52 10.04 -7.29 -6.42
N ASP A 53 10.56 -6.46 -7.32
CA ASP A 53 11.81 -5.71 -7.17
C ASP A 53 11.71 -4.45 -6.29
N LYS A 54 10.57 -4.28 -5.61
CA LYS A 54 10.25 -3.10 -4.78
C LYS A 54 10.20 -1.80 -5.57
N THR A 55 9.66 -1.84 -6.78
CA THR A 55 9.30 -0.67 -7.58
C THR A 55 7.78 -0.55 -7.74
N GLY A 56 7.32 0.62 -8.15
CA GLY A 56 5.92 0.89 -8.41
C GLY A 56 5.31 1.97 -7.52
N PRO A 57 4.22 2.60 -7.97
CA PRO A 57 3.71 3.81 -7.32
C PRO A 57 3.20 3.58 -5.88
N PHE A 58 2.73 2.40 -5.49
CA PHE A 58 2.43 2.12 -4.08
C PHE A 58 3.70 2.00 -3.22
N VAL A 59 4.79 1.49 -3.79
CA VAL A 59 6.09 1.48 -3.11
C VAL A 59 6.60 2.90 -2.92
N ASP A 60 6.42 3.76 -3.94
CA ASP A 60 6.76 5.18 -3.86
C ASP A 60 5.95 5.92 -2.78
N LEU A 61 4.66 5.55 -2.60
CA LEU A 61 3.84 6.08 -1.51
C LEU A 61 4.44 5.74 -0.14
N VAL A 62 4.81 4.47 0.07
CA VAL A 62 5.40 4.05 1.36
C VAL A 62 6.77 4.70 1.59
N ARG A 63 7.59 4.86 0.55
CA ARG A 63 8.86 5.60 0.64
C ARG A 63 8.64 7.07 0.96
N ALA A 64 7.64 7.71 0.34
CA ALA A 64 7.31 9.09 0.63
C ALA A 64 6.83 9.28 2.08
N ILE A 65 6.16 8.28 2.68
CA ILE A 65 5.84 8.27 4.11
C ILE A 65 7.11 8.13 4.96
N ASP A 66 8.02 7.22 4.61
CA ASP A 66 9.30 7.00 5.30
C ASP A 66 10.16 8.28 5.32
N ASP A 67 10.25 8.95 4.20
CA ASP A 67 11.03 10.19 4.03
C ASP A 67 10.53 11.38 4.88
N LEU A 68 9.28 11.35 5.37
CA LEU A 68 8.73 12.41 6.23
C LEU A 68 9.25 12.38 7.66
N TYR A 69 9.81 11.24 8.12
CA TYR A 69 10.09 11.01 9.52
C TYR A 69 11.48 10.40 9.73
N PRO A 70 12.54 11.22 9.94
CA PRO A 70 13.90 10.71 10.14
C PRO A 70 14.09 9.76 11.33
N GLU A 71 13.15 9.79 12.30
CA GLU A 71 13.13 8.94 13.48
C GLU A 71 12.41 7.59 13.25
N VAL A 72 11.84 7.36 12.06
CA VAL A 72 11.17 6.12 11.66
C VAL A 72 11.89 5.53 10.45
N SER A 73 11.90 4.22 10.35
CA SER A 73 12.35 3.50 9.15
C SER A 73 11.34 2.44 8.77
N ILE A 74 10.81 2.51 7.55
CA ILE A 74 9.83 1.57 7.04
C ILE A 74 10.52 0.48 6.21
N ARG A 75 10.45 -0.77 6.70
CA ARG A 75 10.97 -1.94 5.99
C ARG A 75 9.89 -2.53 5.07
N ILE A 76 10.08 -2.35 3.77
CA ILE A 76 9.15 -2.88 2.77
C ILE A 76 9.52 -4.32 2.41
N THR A 77 8.53 -5.21 2.47
CA THR A 77 8.62 -6.58 1.94
C THR A 77 7.42 -6.86 1.03
N ILE A 78 7.69 -7.39 -0.16
CA ILE A 78 6.67 -7.72 -1.15
C ILE A 78 6.30 -9.20 -1.00
N TYR A 79 5.00 -9.48 -0.99
CA TYR A 79 4.44 -10.83 -0.92
C TYR A 79 3.25 -10.97 -1.88
N PRO A 80 2.83 -12.18 -2.24
CA PRO A 80 1.50 -12.39 -2.80
C PRO A 80 0.43 -11.74 -1.90
N LEU A 81 -0.58 -11.10 -2.47
CA LEU A 81 -1.54 -10.22 -1.76
C LEU A 81 -2.10 -10.85 -0.47
N ALA A 82 -2.56 -12.11 -0.55
CA ALA A 82 -3.11 -12.80 0.62
C ALA A 82 -2.07 -13.00 1.75
N ARG A 83 -0.80 -13.19 1.40
CA ARG A 83 0.30 -13.35 2.37
C ARG A 83 0.70 -12.02 3.00
N ALA A 84 0.66 -10.94 2.26
CA ALA A 84 0.91 -9.60 2.80
C ALA A 84 -0.10 -9.27 3.90
N MET A 85 -1.39 -9.49 3.64
CA MET A 85 -2.46 -9.31 4.62
C MET A 85 -2.28 -10.23 5.86
N ALA A 86 -1.94 -11.51 5.62
CA ALA A 86 -1.71 -12.47 6.71
C ALA A 86 -0.58 -12.03 7.65
N GLY A 87 0.41 -11.28 7.16
CA GLY A 87 1.48 -10.72 7.98
C GLY A 87 1.00 -9.77 9.07
N VAL A 88 0.00 -8.93 8.77
CA VAL A 88 -0.62 -8.04 9.76
C VAL A 88 -1.39 -8.84 10.82
N ILE A 89 -2.14 -9.86 10.40
CA ILE A 89 -2.90 -10.73 11.30
C ILE A 89 -1.95 -11.50 12.25
N ALA A 90 -0.81 -11.94 11.74
CA ALA A 90 0.21 -12.65 12.49
C ALA A 90 1.14 -11.74 13.33
N GLY A 91 1.01 -10.42 13.24
CA GLY A 91 1.87 -9.46 13.94
C GLY A 91 3.30 -9.38 13.41
N THR A 92 3.57 -9.86 12.19
CA THR A 92 4.87 -9.74 11.50
C THR A 92 4.98 -8.51 10.62
N ALA A 93 3.87 -7.81 10.39
CA ALA A 93 3.79 -6.52 9.75
C ALA A 93 2.96 -5.55 10.59
N ASP A 94 3.38 -4.28 10.62
CA ASP A 94 2.64 -3.21 11.27
C ASP A 94 1.47 -2.74 10.38
N PHE A 95 1.66 -2.78 9.06
CA PHE A 95 0.61 -2.50 8.09
C PHE A 95 0.82 -3.23 6.76
N SER A 96 -0.25 -3.30 5.97
CA SER A 96 -0.24 -3.84 4.61
C SER A 96 -1.07 -2.97 3.68
N LEU A 97 -0.73 -2.97 2.39
CA LEU A 97 -1.49 -2.33 1.32
C LEU A 97 -1.31 -3.07 -0.01
N PRO A 98 -2.15 -2.81 -1.03
CA PRO A 98 -3.36 -2.00 -0.97
C PRO A 98 -4.52 -2.78 -0.36
N ALA A 99 -5.52 -2.06 0.10
CA ALA A 99 -6.80 -2.64 0.46
C ALA A 99 -7.93 -1.65 0.16
N ILE A 100 -9.08 -2.18 -0.19
CA ILE A 100 -10.29 -1.39 -0.37
C ILE A 100 -11.07 -1.44 0.93
N ARG A 101 -11.49 -0.25 1.41
CA ARG A 101 -12.33 -0.18 2.59
C ARG A 101 -13.66 -0.90 2.35
N ASN A 102 -13.90 -1.92 3.17
CA ASN A 102 -15.20 -2.56 3.29
C ASN A 102 -15.78 -2.29 4.67
N LEU A 103 -16.98 -1.73 4.71
CA LEU A 103 -17.66 -1.43 5.97
C LEU A 103 -18.56 -2.59 6.44
N GLN A 104 -18.79 -3.59 5.58
CA GLN A 104 -19.56 -4.76 5.98
C GLN A 104 -18.69 -5.71 6.79
N ASP A 105 -19.25 -6.17 7.88
CA ASP A 105 -18.59 -7.13 8.79
C ASP A 105 -17.18 -6.70 9.24
N ALA A 106 -16.88 -5.39 9.19
CA ALA A 106 -15.56 -4.86 9.55
C ALA A 106 -15.13 -5.30 10.97
N ASP A 107 -16.09 -5.42 11.88
CA ASP A 107 -15.84 -5.86 13.25
C ASP A 107 -15.44 -7.35 13.34
N LEU A 108 -15.86 -8.17 12.38
CA LEU A 108 -15.54 -9.60 12.31
C LEU A 108 -14.20 -9.88 11.67
N LEU A 109 -13.60 -8.91 10.96
CA LEU A 109 -12.29 -9.08 10.36
C LEU A 109 -11.21 -9.23 11.44
N PRO A 110 -10.18 -10.07 11.23
CA PRO A 110 -9.06 -10.22 12.19
C PRO A 110 -8.07 -9.04 12.15
N TYR A 111 -8.35 -8.00 11.37
CA TYR A 111 -7.62 -6.75 11.21
C TYR A 111 -8.62 -5.59 11.14
N ARG A 112 -8.13 -4.37 11.01
CA ARG A 112 -8.95 -3.21 10.67
C ARG A 112 -8.35 -2.41 9.52
N PHE A 113 -9.15 -1.56 8.92
CA PHE A 113 -8.69 -0.59 7.93
C PHE A 113 -8.20 0.69 8.62
N SER A 114 -7.20 1.35 8.03
CA SER A 114 -6.76 2.67 8.50
C SER A 114 -7.91 3.67 8.49
N THR A 115 -7.91 4.60 9.42
CA THR A 115 -8.95 5.66 9.49
C THR A 115 -8.86 6.59 8.27
N ARG A 116 -7.63 6.95 7.86
CA ARG A 116 -7.38 7.76 6.67
C ARG A 116 -7.28 6.88 5.43
N SER A 117 -7.97 7.31 4.37
CA SER A 117 -7.78 6.84 3.02
C SER A 117 -6.64 7.64 2.37
N PHE A 118 -5.89 7.01 1.49
CA PHE A 118 -4.87 7.69 0.67
C PHE A 118 -5.35 7.95 -0.76
N GLY A 119 -6.58 7.55 -1.12
CA GLY A 119 -7.21 7.85 -2.40
C GLY A 119 -8.45 7.00 -2.67
N LYS A 120 -8.88 6.99 -3.93
CA LYS A 120 -10.01 6.18 -4.40
C LYS A 120 -9.61 5.40 -5.64
N VAL A 121 -10.00 4.14 -5.67
CA VAL A 121 -9.84 3.25 -6.81
C VAL A 121 -11.16 3.02 -7.50
N THR A 122 -11.19 3.23 -8.82
CA THR A 122 -12.37 2.96 -9.65
C THR A 122 -12.48 1.47 -9.93
N HIS A 123 -13.62 0.88 -9.57
CA HIS A 123 -13.96 -0.49 -9.93
C HIS A 123 -14.94 -0.52 -11.10
N VAL A 124 -14.71 -1.49 -11.95
CA VAL A 124 -15.49 -1.73 -13.17
C VAL A 124 -16.15 -3.09 -13.05
N LEU A 125 -17.40 -3.13 -13.45
CA LEU A 125 -18.15 -4.35 -13.70
C LEU A 125 -17.91 -4.76 -15.15
N TYR A 126 -17.40 -5.96 -15.33
CA TYR A 126 -17.22 -6.60 -16.63
C TYR A 126 -18.29 -7.66 -16.80
N SER A 127 -19.00 -7.67 -17.93
CA SER A 127 -19.97 -8.68 -18.29
C SER A 127 -19.78 -9.13 -19.74
N ASN A 128 -20.36 -10.28 -20.12
CA ASN A 128 -20.32 -10.73 -21.50
C ASN A 128 -21.33 -9.93 -22.33
N THR A 129 -20.98 -9.53 -23.57
CA THR A 129 -21.88 -8.78 -24.47
C THR A 129 -23.16 -9.52 -24.82
N ASP A 130 -23.17 -10.86 -24.74
CA ASP A 130 -24.37 -11.67 -24.98
C ASP A 130 -25.30 -11.71 -23.75
N HIS A 131 -24.74 -11.41 -22.56
CA HIS A 131 -25.44 -11.44 -21.27
C HIS A 131 -24.97 -10.28 -20.39
N LEU A 132 -25.51 -9.10 -20.67
CA LEU A 132 -25.15 -7.89 -19.91
C LEU A 132 -25.67 -7.96 -18.47
N ILE A 133 -24.78 -7.67 -17.55
CA ILE A 133 -25.06 -7.45 -16.15
C ILE A 133 -24.75 -6.00 -15.83
N THR A 134 -25.74 -5.28 -15.30
CA THR A 134 -25.57 -3.90 -14.83
C THR A 134 -25.20 -3.87 -13.34
N PRO A 135 -24.66 -2.74 -12.82
CA PRO A 135 -24.46 -2.56 -11.38
C PRO A 135 -25.74 -2.82 -10.57
N ASP A 136 -26.89 -2.34 -11.01
CA ASP A 136 -28.17 -2.55 -10.32
C ASP A 136 -28.57 -4.03 -10.25
N MET A 137 -28.28 -4.80 -11.30
CA MET A 137 -28.47 -6.26 -11.28
C MET A 137 -27.48 -6.93 -10.34
N ALA A 138 -26.24 -6.51 -10.35
CA ALA A 138 -25.20 -7.05 -9.47
C ALA A 138 -25.53 -6.78 -7.99
N TYR A 139 -26.04 -5.60 -7.66
CA TYR A 139 -26.49 -5.25 -6.30
C TYR A 139 -27.85 -5.82 -5.91
N GLY A 140 -28.54 -6.51 -6.81
CA GLY A 140 -29.87 -7.08 -6.56
C GLY A 140 -30.99 -6.04 -6.51
N ILE A 141 -30.75 -4.81 -6.94
CA ILE A 141 -31.75 -3.74 -7.08
C ILE A 141 -32.72 -4.10 -8.21
N VAL A 142 -32.17 -4.58 -9.33
CA VAL A 142 -32.95 -5.15 -10.42
C VAL A 142 -32.93 -6.68 -10.33
N PRO A 143 -34.11 -7.35 -10.18
CA PRO A 143 -34.18 -8.79 -10.06
C PRO A 143 -33.64 -9.52 -11.30
N THR A 144 -32.92 -10.59 -11.06
CA THR A 144 -32.41 -11.51 -12.08
C THR A 144 -33.16 -12.85 -12.01
N LYS A 145 -33.20 -13.59 -13.11
CA LYS A 145 -33.92 -14.89 -13.17
C LYS A 145 -33.28 -15.97 -12.29
N ARG A 146 -32.05 -15.81 -11.91
CA ARG A 146 -31.26 -16.70 -11.05
C ARG A 146 -30.17 -15.91 -10.33
N ASP A 147 -29.57 -16.51 -9.33
CA ASP A 147 -28.41 -15.95 -8.66
C ASP A 147 -27.25 -15.75 -9.65
N LEU A 148 -26.61 -14.60 -9.57
CA LEU A 148 -25.49 -14.27 -10.42
C LEU A 148 -24.19 -14.87 -9.87
N LEU A 149 -23.40 -15.41 -10.77
CA LEU A 149 -22.05 -15.88 -10.47
C LEU A 149 -21.05 -14.75 -10.74
N ILE A 150 -20.70 -13.99 -9.70
CA ILE A 150 -19.82 -12.83 -9.80
C ILE A 150 -18.47 -13.15 -9.16
N GLU A 151 -17.40 -13.02 -9.92
CA GLU A 151 -16.04 -13.14 -9.38
C GLU A 151 -15.45 -11.75 -9.05
N ALA A 152 -14.84 -11.63 -7.87
CA ALA A 152 -14.19 -10.42 -7.39
C ALA A 152 -13.21 -10.74 -6.24
N THR A 153 -12.67 -9.71 -5.60
CA THR A 153 -12.13 -9.83 -4.24
C THR A 153 -13.28 -10.03 -3.26
N PRO A 154 -13.34 -11.15 -2.51
CA PRO A 154 -14.44 -11.38 -1.57
C PRO A 154 -14.49 -10.31 -0.48
N GLY A 155 -15.71 -9.98 -0.07
CA GLY A 155 -15.97 -9.16 1.11
C GLY A 155 -15.90 -7.66 0.90
N PHE A 156 -15.64 -7.17 -0.31
CA PHE A 156 -15.60 -5.71 -0.50
C PHE A 156 -16.96 -5.11 -0.94
N LEU A 157 -17.89 -5.93 -1.39
CA LEU A 157 -19.25 -5.52 -1.71
C LEU A 157 -20.29 -6.31 -0.90
N PRO A 158 -21.49 -5.73 -0.67
CA PRO A 158 -22.58 -6.34 0.09
C PRO A 158 -23.36 -7.39 -0.74
N ILE A 159 -22.68 -8.16 -1.54
CA ILE A 159 -23.29 -9.15 -2.43
C ILE A 159 -22.50 -10.46 -2.37
N PRO A 160 -23.13 -11.60 -2.67
CA PRO A 160 -22.42 -12.86 -2.79
C PRO A 160 -21.36 -12.81 -3.88
N LEU A 161 -20.10 -12.94 -3.49
CA LEU A 161 -18.96 -12.90 -4.41
C LEU A 161 -18.18 -14.21 -4.34
N GLN A 162 -17.76 -14.71 -5.49
CA GLN A 162 -16.79 -15.77 -5.57
C GLN A 162 -15.38 -15.19 -5.70
N ARG A 163 -14.41 -15.85 -5.06
CA ARG A 163 -13.02 -15.41 -5.11
C ARG A 163 -12.46 -15.53 -6.52
N SER A 164 -12.05 -14.42 -7.10
CA SER A 164 -11.19 -14.43 -8.27
C SER A 164 -9.80 -14.96 -7.90
N MET A 165 -9.29 -15.92 -8.68
CA MET A 165 -7.95 -16.47 -8.52
C MET A 165 -6.91 -15.72 -9.34
N SER A 166 -7.30 -15.14 -10.47
CA SER A 166 -6.51 -14.21 -11.26
C SER A 166 -7.40 -13.44 -12.24
N ILE A 167 -7.03 -12.21 -12.53
CA ILE A 167 -7.73 -11.34 -13.49
C ILE A 167 -7.86 -12.04 -14.86
N GLU A 168 -6.77 -12.63 -15.34
CA GLU A 168 -6.76 -13.34 -16.62
C GLU A 168 -7.79 -14.48 -16.65
N GLN A 169 -7.79 -15.34 -15.62
CA GLN A 169 -8.72 -16.47 -15.57
C GLN A 169 -10.16 -16.01 -15.50
N SER A 170 -10.47 -14.98 -14.70
CA SER A 170 -11.81 -14.43 -14.57
C SER A 170 -12.31 -13.84 -15.89
N LEU A 171 -11.50 -13.03 -16.58
CA LEU A 171 -11.86 -12.50 -17.90
C LEU A 171 -12.06 -13.60 -18.95
N ARG A 172 -11.24 -14.67 -18.95
CA ARG A 172 -11.42 -15.81 -19.86
C ARG A 172 -12.66 -16.63 -19.54
N LYS A 173 -13.03 -16.78 -18.25
CA LYS A 173 -14.29 -17.44 -17.85
C LYS A 173 -15.49 -16.59 -18.31
N LEU A 174 -15.42 -15.28 -18.10
CA LEU A 174 -16.44 -14.33 -18.48
C LEU A 174 -16.68 -14.35 -20.00
N ALA A 175 -15.63 -14.30 -20.80
CA ALA A 175 -15.73 -14.36 -22.27
C ALA A 175 -16.36 -15.67 -22.78
N ARG A 176 -16.29 -16.76 -21.97
CA ARG A 176 -16.90 -18.06 -22.28
C ARG A 176 -18.26 -18.27 -21.64
N GLY A 177 -18.82 -17.25 -20.98
CA GLY A 177 -20.09 -17.35 -20.27
C GLY A 177 -20.10 -18.32 -19.06
N ARG A 178 -18.92 -18.58 -18.46
CA ARG A 178 -18.81 -19.47 -17.29
C ARG A 178 -19.06 -18.75 -15.97
N ILE A 179 -19.01 -17.44 -15.96
CA ILE A 179 -19.41 -16.52 -14.89
C ILE A 179 -20.26 -15.41 -15.52
N ASP A 180 -21.10 -14.76 -14.73
CA ASP A 180 -21.99 -13.70 -15.20
C ASP A 180 -21.33 -12.35 -15.21
N ALA A 181 -20.50 -12.07 -14.19
CA ALA A 181 -19.76 -10.84 -14.09
C ALA A 181 -18.40 -11.04 -13.41
N PHE A 182 -17.50 -10.11 -13.67
CA PHE A 182 -16.23 -9.95 -12.99
C PHE A 182 -16.10 -8.50 -12.54
N ILE A 183 -15.66 -8.27 -11.30
CA ILE A 183 -15.48 -6.94 -10.73
C ILE A 183 -14.02 -6.79 -10.30
N TRP A 184 -13.38 -5.74 -10.79
CA TRP A 184 -11.99 -5.43 -10.46
C TRP A 184 -11.67 -3.96 -10.68
N ALA A 185 -10.54 -3.50 -10.11
CA ALA A 185 -9.99 -2.17 -10.38
C ALA A 185 -9.71 -2.03 -11.88
N GLN A 186 -10.05 -0.85 -12.46
CA GLN A 186 -10.04 -0.68 -13.91
C GLN A 186 -8.62 -0.82 -14.50
N GLU A 187 -7.59 -0.36 -13.80
CA GLU A 187 -6.24 -0.31 -14.34
C GLU A 187 -5.71 -1.69 -14.69
N GLU A 188 -5.79 -2.63 -13.74
CA GLU A 188 -5.25 -3.97 -13.94
C GLU A 188 -6.14 -4.80 -14.86
N ALA A 189 -7.46 -4.71 -14.68
CA ALA A 189 -8.39 -5.51 -15.47
C ALA A 189 -8.45 -5.02 -16.91
N ASP A 190 -8.44 -3.72 -17.16
CA ASP A 190 -8.41 -3.15 -18.51
C ASP A 190 -7.11 -3.45 -19.24
N LEU A 191 -5.97 -3.41 -18.53
CA LEU A 191 -4.69 -3.81 -19.10
C LEU A 191 -4.74 -5.27 -19.55
N MET A 192 -5.22 -6.16 -18.69
CA MET A 192 -5.35 -7.58 -19.01
C MET A 192 -6.35 -7.82 -20.14
N LEU A 193 -7.48 -7.11 -20.12
CA LEU A 193 -8.50 -7.23 -21.18
C LEU A 193 -7.93 -6.89 -22.57
N ARG A 194 -7.14 -5.83 -22.66
CA ARG A 194 -6.44 -5.43 -23.90
C ARG A 194 -5.39 -6.45 -24.32
N GLN A 195 -4.61 -6.98 -23.37
CA GLN A 195 -3.60 -8.01 -23.65
C GLN A 195 -4.23 -9.29 -24.19
N LEU A 196 -5.37 -9.70 -23.62
CA LEU A 196 -6.12 -10.88 -24.06
C LEU A 196 -6.90 -10.67 -25.36
N LYS A 197 -7.03 -9.42 -25.82
CA LYS A 197 -7.79 -9.04 -27.02
C LYS A 197 -9.22 -9.57 -27.01
N LEU A 198 -9.87 -9.60 -25.85
CA LEU A 198 -11.25 -10.04 -25.71
C LEU A 198 -12.19 -8.89 -26.14
N THR A 199 -13.01 -9.13 -27.16
CA THR A 199 -13.93 -8.13 -27.71
C THR A 199 -15.39 -8.33 -27.32
N ASN A 200 -15.71 -9.48 -26.73
CA ASN A 200 -17.07 -9.84 -26.29
C ASN A 200 -17.31 -9.53 -24.80
N ILE A 201 -16.59 -8.55 -24.27
CA ILE A 201 -16.73 -8.07 -22.90
C ILE A 201 -17.29 -6.64 -22.94
N HIS A 202 -18.27 -6.37 -22.10
CA HIS A 202 -18.81 -5.05 -21.80
C HIS A 202 -18.25 -4.56 -20.47
N ARG A 203 -17.93 -3.27 -20.41
CA ARG A 203 -17.43 -2.59 -19.22
C ARG A 203 -18.42 -1.55 -18.74
N GLU A 204 -18.68 -1.49 -17.45
CA GLU A 204 -19.53 -0.47 -16.85
C GLU A 204 -18.93 -0.01 -15.52
N HIS A 205 -19.01 1.30 -15.24
CA HIS A 205 -18.55 1.87 -13.97
C HIS A 205 -19.38 1.30 -12.83
N LEU A 206 -18.72 0.65 -11.85
CA LEU A 206 -19.40 0.12 -10.68
C LEU A 206 -19.41 1.13 -9.53
N GLY A 207 -18.27 1.80 -9.31
CA GLY A 207 -18.11 2.78 -8.23
C GLY A 207 -16.65 3.07 -7.92
N ASP A 208 -16.46 4.09 -7.08
CA ASP A 208 -15.15 4.51 -6.57
C ASP A 208 -15.05 4.15 -5.08
N PHE A 209 -14.05 3.37 -4.73
CA PHE A 209 -13.85 2.82 -3.39
C PHE A 209 -12.60 3.38 -2.75
N GLU A 210 -12.61 3.58 -1.44
CA GLU A 210 -11.46 4.11 -0.72
C GLU A 210 -10.32 3.11 -0.62
N ASP A 211 -9.13 3.53 -1.09
CA ASP A 211 -7.87 2.83 -0.83
C ASP A 211 -7.36 3.14 0.57
N VAL A 212 -7.04 2.09 1.32
CA VAL A 212 -6.66 2.16 2.72
C VAL A 212 -5.54 1.17 3.06
N PHE A 213 -4.92 1.37 4.20
CA PHE A 213 -4.03 0.38 4.80
C PHE A 213 -4.83 -0.64 5.60
N ILE A 214 -4.32 -1.86 5.65
CA ILE A 214 -4.70 -2.88 6.64
C ILE A 214 -3.73 -2.76 7.80
N ILE A 215 -4.27 -2.69 9.02
CA ILE A 215 -3.53 -2.57 10.28
C ILE A 215 -4.07 -3.55 11.32
N ALA A 216 -3.27 -3.85 12.34
CA ALA A 216 -3.70 -4.72 13.43
C ALA A 216 -4.81 -4.05 14.27
N LYS A 217 -5.60 -4.85 14.97
CA LYS A 217 -6.49 -4.36 16.03
C LYS A 217 -5.70 -4.11 17.32
N GLY A 218 -6.19 -3.18 18.15
CA GLY A 218 -5.63 -2.87 19.45
C GLY A 218 -4.54 -1.79 19.44
N PRO A 219 -3.88 -1.52 20.59
CA PRO A 219 -3.08 -0.32 20.82
C PRO A 219 -1.93 -0.10 19.81
N ALA A 220 -1.23 -1.18 19.40
CA ALA A 220 -0.17 -1.07 18.40
C ALA A 220 -0.70 -0.65 17.02
N GLY A 221 -1.85 -1.20 16.63
CA GLY A 221 -2.53 -0.78 15.41
C GLY A 221 -3.06 0.66 15.51
N ASP A 222 -3.53 1.10 16.68
CA ASP A 222 -3.99 2.48 16.89
C ASP A 222 -2.83 3.48 16.74
N GLU A 223 -1.64 3.12 17.21
CA GLU A 223 -0.45 3.94 17.02
C GLU A 223 -0.01 4.00 15.55
N THR A 224 -0.05 2.84 14.86
CA THR A 224 0.24 2.76 13.43
C THR A 224 -0.77 3.56 12.60
N ASP A 225 -2.07 3.49 12.93
CA ASP A 225 -3.13 4.26 12.25
C ASP A 225 -2.91 5.77 12.37
N ARG A 226 -2.61 6.23 13.58
CA ARG A 226 -2.32 7.66 13.81
C ARG A 226 -1.11 8.11 13.00
N PHE A 227 -0.01 7.34 13.05
CA PHE A 227 1.20 7.63 12.27
C PHE A 227 0.92 7.72 10.77
N LEU A 228 0.24 6.70 10.20
CA LEU A 228 -0.11 6.67 8.79
C LEU A 228 -1.07 7.81 8.42
N GLY A 229 -2.05 8.10 9.28
CA GLY A 229 -3.00 9.19 9.08
C GLY A 229 -2.31 10.54 9.01
N GLU A 230 -1.42 10.85 9.95
CA GLU A 230 -0.62 12.09 9.95
C GLU A 230 0.29 12.18 8.71
N ALA A 231 0.89 11.06 8.30
CA ALA A 231 1.72 11.02 7.10
C ALA A 231 0.91 11.32 5.83
N ILE A 232 -0.26 10.72 5.69
CA ILE A 232 -1.17 10.96 4.55
C ILE A 232 -1.62 12.42 4.53
N ASP A 233 -1.99 12.99 5.69
CA ASP A 233 -2.39 14.40 5.78
C ASP A 233 -1.23 15.35 5.36
N ARG A 234 0.02 15.06 5.75
CA ARG A 234 1.21 15.84 5.33
C ARG A 234 1.48 15.71 3.83
N LEU A 235 1.41 14.49 3.29
CA LEU A 235 1.59 14.26 1.84
C LEU A 235 0.49 14.96 1.03
N ALA A 236 -0.75 14.97 1.53
CA ALA A 236 -1.86 15.67 0.91
C ALA A 236 -1.64 17.19 0.92
N ALA A 237 -1.26 17.76 2.06
CA ALA A 237 -1.00 19.18 2.21
C ALA A 237 0.15 19.69 1.32
N SER A 238 1.16 18.86 1.06
CA SER A 238 2.27 19.18 0.16
C SER A 238 1.99 18.95 -1.33
N GLY A 239 0.84 18.35 -1.68
CA GLY A 239 0.51 17.92 -3.04
C GLY A 239 1.22 16.63 -3.49
N LYS A 240 2.13 16.08 -2.67
CA LYS A 240 2.88 14.88 -3.02
C LYS A 240 1.99 13.64 -3.13
N LEU A 241 0.95 13.55 -2.29
CA LEU A 241 -0.03 12.47 -2.39
C LEU A 241 -0.72 12.46 -3.76
N ALA A 242 -1.18 13.62 -4.23
CA ALA A 242 -1.84 13.74 -5.53
C ALA A 242 -0.90 13.37 -6.68
N GLU A 243 0.37 13.79 -6.63
CA GLU A 243 1.38 13.41 -7.62
C GLU A 243 1.57 11.89 -7.70
N ILE A 244 1.74 11.22 -6.55
CA ILE A 244 1.91 9.76 -6.49
C ILE A 244 0.64 9.06 -6.94
N TYR A 245 -0.52 9.48 -6.41
CA TYR A 245 -1.80 8.83 -6.64
C TYR A 245 -2.28 8.92 -8.08
N SER A 246 -1.94 10.00 -8.80
CA SER A 246 -2.24 10.13 -10.23
C SER A 246 -1.57 9.05 -11.11
N ARG A 247 -0.53 8.39 -10.59
CA ARG A 247 0.14 7.24 -11.24
C ARG A 247 -0.44 5.89 -10.79
N LEU A 248 -1.23 5.87 -9.70
CA LEU A 248 -1.90 4.69 -9.18
C LEU A 248 -3.22 4.46 -9.89
N HIS A 249 -4.13 5.38 -9.69
CA HIS A 249 -5.50 5.27 -10.15
C HIS A 249 -5.94 6.53 -10.90
N ARG A 250 -6.83 6.33 -11.86
CA ARG A 250 -7.44 7.37 -12.67
C ARG A 250 -8.94 7.35 -12.48
N PRO A 251 -9.62 8.46 -12.72
CA PRO A 251 -11.07 8.45 -12.87
C PRO A 251 -11.51 7.44 -13.92
N TYR A 252 -12.75 6.99 -13.83
CA TYR A 252 -13.32 6.08 -14.84
C TYR A 252 -13.06 6.57 -16.25
N VAL A 253 -12.53 5.67 -17.09
CA VAL A 253 -12.29 5.94 -18.52
C VAL A 253 -13.32 5.21 -19.33
N GLU A 254 -14.18 5.98 -20.02
CA GLU A 254 -15.18 5.45 -20.92
C GLU A 254 -14.51 4.86 -22.17
N TRP A 255 -14.57 3.56 -22.33
CA TRP A 255 -14.20 2.84 -23.53
C TRP A 255 -14.78 1.42 -23.51
N GLN A 256 -14.93 0.82 -24.69
CA GLN A 256 -15.40 -0.56 -24.82
C GLN A 256 -14.45 -1.36 -25.72
N PRO A 257 -14.20 -2.64 -25.43
CA PRO A 257 -13.32 -3.48 -26.23
C PRO A 257 -13.95 -3.98 -27.53
N HIS A 258 -15.28 -3.91 -27.66
CA HIS A 258 -15.98 -4.32 -28.87
C HIS A 258 -16.04 -3.17 -29.89
N PRO A 259 -15.94 -3.48 -31.21
CA PRO A 259 -15.84 -2.46 -32.26
C PRO A 259 -17.17 -1.74 -32.56
N GLU A 260 -18.31 -2.33 -32.18
CA GLU A 260 -19.63 -1.79 -32.48
C GLU A 260 -20.42 -1.49 -31.20
N PRO A 261 -21.32 -0.47 -31.25
CA PRO A 261 -22.23 -0.20 -30.13
C PRO A 261 -23.09 -1.43 -29.82
N LEU A 262 -23.37 -1.68 -28.55
CA LEU A 262 -24.34 -2.69 -28.14
C LEU A 262 -25.70 -2.40 -28.76
N PRO A 263 -26.50 -3.44 -29.09
CA PRO A 263 -27.87 -3.26 -29.56
C PRO A 263 -28.67 -2.35 -28.62
N ALA A 264 -29.50 -1.47 -29.17
CA ALA A 264 -30.27 -0.45 -28.43
C ALA A 264 -31.09 -1.01 -27.25
N LYS A 265 -31.48 -2.31 -27.31
CA LYS A 265 -32.17 -3.01 -26.20
C LYS A 265 -31.37 -3.09 -24.89
N TYR A 266 -30.04 -2.87 -24.94
CA TYR A 266 -29.14 -2.89 -23.79
C TYR A 266 -28.66 -1.50 -23.38
N MET A 267 -29.01 -0.46 -24.17
CA MET A 267 -28.70 0.92 -23.80
C MET A 267 -29.77 1.38 -22.77
N THR A 268 -29.47 1.20 -21.49
CA THR A 268 -30.25 1.83 -20.43
C THR A 268 -30.15 3.34 -20.60
N LYS A 269 -31.30 4.01 -20.67
CA LYS A 269 -31.32 5.48 -20.60
C LYS A 269 -30.67 5.86 -19.27
N SER A 270 -29.52 6.52 -19.31
CA SER A 270 -29.01 7.24 -18.15
C SER A 270 -30.11 8.17 -17.64
N PRO A 271 -30.28 8.26 -16.33
CA PRO A 271 -31.29 9.12 -15.72
C PRO A 271 -31.08 10.61 -16.06
#